data_137070c84b65f60c4e3ab152baf976ed
#
_entry.id   137070c84b65f60c4e3ab152baf976ed
#
_cell.length_a   1.000
_cell.length_b   1.000
_cell.length_c   1.000
_cell.angle_alpha   90.00
_cell.angle_beta   90.00
_cell.angle_gamma   90.00
#
_symmetry.space_group_name_H-M   'P 1'
#
loop_
_entity.id
_entity.type
_entity.pdbx_description
1 polymer ?
#
loop_
_entity_poly.entity_id
_entity_poly.type
_entity_poly.pdbx_seq_one_letter_code
_entity_poly.pdbx_strand_id
1 'polypeptide(L)'
;MIAVNPGGIIMDTTALLKEFCSAVERRDGKAFARLFTEDGVYHDVFYGAFEGRQKIAEMVDDWFHRTARDFRWEMFRPVSDGKTLYAYYTFSYVSTLPEAKGKRVGFDGVSIMNLRDGKIAEYREVANASLGLLEIGFAPERVAKILAKESAHLKKRPEWARHSA
;
A
#
# COMPACT_ATOMS: atom_id res chain seq x y z
N MET A 1 15.68 -15.57 -9.80
CA MET A 1 17.06 -15.09 -10.11
C MET A 1 17.46 -14.20 -8.93
N ILE A 2 18.39 -14.66 -8.09
CA ILE A 2 18.86 -13.94 -6.90
C ILE A 2 19.89 -12.92 -7.39
N ALA A 3 19.60 -11.64 -7.29
CA ALA A 3 20.58 -10.59 -7.55
C ALA A 3 21.63 -10.62 -6.42
N VAL A 4 22.83 -11.08 -6.72
CA VAL A 4 23.96 -11.10 -5.79
C VAL A 4 24.58 -9.71 -5.80
N ASN A 5 24.45 -8.98 -4.71
CA ASN A 5 25.19 -7.75 -4.48
C ASN A 5 26.49 -8.13 -3.73
N PRO A 6 27.70 -7.84 -4.22
CA PRO A 6 28.93 -8.19 -3.52
C PRO A 6 29.11 -7.26 -2.30
N GLY A 7 28.80 -7.77 -1.10
CA GLY A 7 29.10 -7.15 0.18
C GLY A 7 27.92 -6.57 0.98
N GLY A 8 26.67 -6.80 0.57
CA GLY A 8 25.49 -6.35 1.30
C GLY A 8 24.76 -7.50 2.00
N ILE A 9 24.14 -7.20 3.13
CA ILE A 9 23.18 -8.10 3.79
C ILE A 9 22.14 -8.51 2.76
N ILE A 10 22.03 -9.82 2.46
CA ILE A 10 20.99 -10.37 1.60
C ILE A 10 19.68 -10.15 2.35
N MET A 11 18.93 -9.14 1.95
CA MET A 11 17.60 -8.92 2.51
C MET A 11 16.68 -10.05 2.04
N ASP A 12 16.08 -10.76 2.98
CA ASP A 12 15.01 -11.72 2.65
C ASP A 12 13.74 -10.95 2.30
N THR A 13 13.59 -10.64 1.01
CA THR A 13 12.41 -9.93 0.49
C THR A 13 11.12 -10.71 0.75
N THR A 14 11.19 -12.04 0.79
CA THR A 14 10.02 -12.88 1.07
C THR A 14 9.56 -12.70 2.51
N ALA A 15 10.50 -12.71 3.47
CA ALA A 15 10.19 -12.47 4.88
C ALA A 15 9.65 -11.06 5.11
N LEU A 16 10.25 -10.04 4.47
CA LEU A 16 9.76 -8.66 4.54
C LEU A 16 8.31 -8.55 4.05
N LEU A 17 8.01 -9.07 2.86
CA LEU A 17 6.66 -8.98 2.29
C LEU A 17 5.63 -9.79 3.08
N LYS A 18 6.01 -10.95 3.59
CA LYS A 18 5.15 -11.76 4.46
C LYS A 18 4.78 -11.00 5.74
N GLU A 19 5.77 -10.39 6.40
CA GLU A 19 5.52 -9.61 7.61
C GLU A 19 4.72 -8.33 7.30
N PHE A 20 4.99 -7.68 6.18
CA PHE A 20 4.24 -6.51 5.71
C PHE A 20 2.73 -6.81 5.62
N CYS A 21 2.35 -7.88 4.95
CA CYS A 21 0.95 -8.28 4.81
C CYS A 21 0.36 -8.72 6.15
N SER A 22 1.04 -9.62 6.88
CA SER A 22 0.50 -10.21 8.09
C SER A 22 0.35 -9.20 9.24
N ALA A 23 1.20 -8.19 9.32
CA ALA A 23 1.08 -7.15 10.33
C ALA A 23 -0.19 -6.31 10.14
N VAL A 24 -0.57 -6.02 8.89
CA VAL A 24 -1.85 -5.35 8.58
C VAL A 24 -3.04 -6.25 8.93
N GLU A 25 -2.99 -7.52 8.51
CA GLU A 25 -4.08 -8.47 8.73
C GLU A 25 -4.39 -8.69 10.22
N ARG A 26 -3.35 -8.75 11.08
CA ARG A 26 -3.52 -8.92 12.52
C ARG A 26 -3.68 -7.61 13.31
N ARG A 27 -3.73 -6.46 12.62
CA ARG A 27 -3.83 -5.13 13.23
C ARG A 27 -2.65 -4.83 14.17
N ASP A 28 -1.44 -5.05 13.72
CA ASP A 28 -0.22 -4.77 14.47
C ASP A 28 0.56 -3.62 13.82
N GLY A 29 0.10 -2.39 14.02
CA GLY A 29 0.71 -1.19 13.45
C GLY A 29 2.15 -1.01 13.92
N LYS A 30 2.48 -1.43 15.14
CA LYS A 30 3.84 -1.35 15.66
C LYS A 30 4.79 -2.31 14.94
N ALA A 31 4.36 -3.54 14.65
CA ALA A 31 5.14 -4.49 13.86
C ALA A 31 5.30 -3.99 12.42
N PHE A 32 4.21 -3.49 11.82
CA PHE A 32 4.22 -2.91 10.49
C PHE A 32 5.20 -1.73 10.37
N ALA A 33 5.13 -0.77 11.29
CA ALA A 33 5.98 0.41 11.30
C ALA A 33 7.48 0.08 11.46
N ARG A 34 7.84 -1.01 12.14
CA ARG A 34 9.25 -1.46 12.26
C ARG A 34 9.87 -1.90 10.94
N LEU A 35 9.09 -2.21 9.93
CA LEU A 35 9.57 -2.52 8.58
C LEU A 35 10.08 -1.27 7.85
N PHE A 36 9.68 -0.09 8.30
CA PHE A 36 10.07 1.19 7.73
C PHE A 36 11.31 1.78 8.43
N THR A 37 12.01 2.66 7.73
CA THR A 37 12.97 3.58 8.36
C THR A 37 12.24 4.54 9.33
N GLU A 38 12.93 5.22 10.22
CA GLU A 38 12.27 6.12 11.18
C GLU A 38 11.53 7.28 10.52
N ASP A 39 12.11 7.79 9.43
CA ASP A 39 11.58 8.83 8.55
C ASP A 39 10.80 8.27 7.37
N GLY A 40 10.46 6.98 7.40
CA GLY A 40 9.78 6.30 6.29
C GLY A 40 8.43 6.91 5.96
N VAL A 41 8.02 6.80 4.69
CA VAL A 41 6.74 7.33 4.21
C VAL A 41 5.92 6.23 3.57
N TYR A 42 4.66 6.14 3.95
CA TYR A 42 3.66 5.29 3.32
C TYR A 42 2.65 6.16 2.57
N HIS A 43 2.54 6.02 1.26
CA HIS A 43 1.54 6.70 0.46
C HIS A 43 0.34 5.78 0.24
N ASP A 44 -0.74 6.06 0.95
CA ASP A 44 -2.00 5.34 0.79
C ASP A 44 -2.85 5.93 -0.34
N VAL A 45 -3.53 5.08 -1.12
CA VAL A 45 -4.32 5.51 -2.28
C VAL A 45 -5.57 6.31 -1.89
N PHE A 46 -6.10 6.14 -0.68
CA PHE A 46 -7.32 6.82 -0.23
C PHE A 46 -7.05 7.96 0.77
N TYR A 47 -6.10 7.75 1.66
CA TYR A 47 -5.85 8.64 2.81
C TYR A 47 -4.67 9.60 2.59
N GLY A 48 -3.79 9.33 1.61
CA GLY A 48 -2.61 10.13 1.34
C GLY A 48 -1.36 9.64 2.08
N ALA A 49 -0.44 10.55 2.42
CA ALA A 49 0.85 10.19 2.99
C ALA A 49 0.83 10.10 4.52
N PHE A 50 1.45 9.04 5.05
CA PHE A 50 1.76 8.85 6.47
C PHE A 50 3.27 8.88 6.64
N GLU A 51 3.80 9.91 7.33
CA GLU A 51 5.21 10.17 7.47
C GLU A 51 5.71 9.80 8.87
N GLY A 52 6.74 8.95 8.92
CA GLY A 52 7.34 8.44 10.14
C GLY A 52 6.58 7.27 10.75
N ARG A 53 7.33 6.43 11.50
CA ARG A 53 6.82 5.19 12.08
C ARG A 53 5.57 5.36 12.93
N GLN A 54 5.46 6.45 13.68
CA GLN A 54 4.29 6.66 14.53
C GLN A 54 3.02 6.76 13.69
N LYS A 55 3.00 7.62 12.68
CA LYS A 55 1.83 7.79 11.79
C LYS A 55 1.54 6.54 10.97
N ILE A 56 2.58 5.80 10.57
CA ILE A 56 2.42 4.53 9.85
C ILE A 56 1.77 3.47 10.77
N ALA A 57 2.14 3.42 12.05
CA ALA A 57 1.48 2.54 13.01
C ALA A 57 0.02 2.93 13.22
N GLU A 58 -0.29 4.21 13.44
CA GLU A 58 -1.64 4.74 13.58
C GLU A 58 -2.51 4.46 12.36
N MET A 59 -1.93 4.50 11.14
CA MET A 59 -2.64 4.13 9.92
C MET A 59 -3.19 2.71 10.00
N VAL A 60 -2.36 1.74 10.38
CA VAL A 60 -2.79 0.34 10.50
C VAL A 60 -3.76 0.14 11.65
N ASP A 61 -3.46 0.70 12.83
CA ASP A 61 -4.24 0.44 14.05
C ASP A 61 -5.61 1.12 14.03
N ASP A 62 -5.71 2.33 13.41
CA ASP A 62 -6.91 3.16 13.49
C ASP A 62 -7.57 3.42 12.14
N TRP A 63 -6.80 3.85 11.12
CA TRP A 63 -7.39 4.31 9.86
C TRP A 63 -7.96 3.17 9.02
N PHE A 64 -7.21 2.09 8.86
CA PHE A 64 -7.65 0.93 8.09
C PHE A 64 -8.86 0.26 8.74
N HIS A 65 -8.87 0.16 10.05
CA HIS A 65 -9.94 -0.49 10.81
C HIS A 65 -11.16 0.39 11.12
N ARG A 66 -11.16 1.65 10.65
CA ARG A 66 -12.29 2.58 10.87
C ARG A 66 -13.56 2.14 10.13
N THR A 67 -13.40 1.66 8.90
CA THR A 67 -14.52 1.28 8.02
C THR A 67 -14.32 -0.08 7.35
N ALA A 68 -13.36 -0.87 7.83
CA ALA A 68 -13.01 -2.18 7.27
C ALA A 68 -12.52 -3.15 8.35
N ARG A 69 -12.63 -4.44 8.06
CA ARG A 69 -12.16 -5.55 8.90
C ARG A 69 -11.82 -6.76 8.04
N ASP A 70 -11.25 -7.80 8.64
CA ASP A 70 -10.93 -9.07 7.98
C ASP A 70 -10.09 -8.86 6.70
N PHE A 71 -9.00 -8.14 6.84
CA PHE A 71 -8.07 -7.87 5.76
C PHE A 71 -7.41 -9.16 5.27
N ARG A 72 -7.21 -9.26 3.96
CA ARG A 72 -6.38 -10.27 3.30
C ARG A 72 -5.48 -9.57 2.31
N TRP A 73 -4.18 -9.73 2.47
CA TRP A 73 -3.18 -9.12 1.62
C TRP A 73 -2.14 -10.16 1.24
N GLU A 74 -1.98 -10.41 -0.03
CA GLU A 74 -0.99 -11.36 -0.54
C GLU A 74 -0.14 -10.68 -1.60
N MET A 75 1.19 -10.90 -1.53
CA MET A 75 2.15 -10.36 -2.48
C MET A 75 2.84 -11.49 -3.25
N PHE A 76 2.98 -11.30 -4.55
CA PHE A 76 3.45 -12.31 -5.48
C PHE A 76 4.60 -11.77 -6.33
N ARG A 77 5.48 -12.69 -6.75
CA ARG A 77 6.52 -12.44 -7.76
C ARG A 77 7.36 -11.19 -7.46
N PRO A 78 7.99 -11.11 -6.28
CA PRO A 78 8.83 -9.97 -5.95
C PRO A 78 10.04 -9.87 -6.88
N VAL A 79 10.37 -8.64 -7.28
CA VAL A 79 11.59 -8.31 -8.04
C VAL A 79 12.30 -7.16 -7.33
N SER A 80 13.58 -7.34 -7.00
CA SER A 80 14.36 -6.33 -6.33
C SER A 80 15.80 -6.26 -6.84
N ASP A 81 16.35 -5.04 -6.86
CA ASP A 81 17.78 -4.76 -7.09
C ASP A 81 18.53 -4.42 -5.78
N GLY A 82 17.86 -4.60 -4.63
CA GLY A 82 18.36 -4.24 -3.30
C GLY A 82 18.09 -2.79 -2.88
N LYS A 83 17.67 -1.93 -3.81
CA LYS A 83 17.27 -0.53 -3.56
C LYS A 83 15.79 -0.30 -3.78
N THR A 84 15.23 -1.00 -4.75
CA THR A 84 13.81 -0.95 -5.06
C THR A 84 13.25 -2.37 -5.08
N LEU A 85 12.06 -2.53 -4.54
CA LEU A 85 11.32 -3.80 -4.51
C LEU A 85 9.94 -3.59 -5.11
N TYR A 86 9.61 -4.36 -6.12
CA TYR A 86 8.28 -4.44 -6.72
C TYR A 86 7.64 -5.78 -6.40
N ALA A 87 6.35 -5.78 -6.11
CA ALA A 87 5.57 -7.01 -5.97
C ALA A 87 4.14 -6.79 -6.45
N TYR A 88 3.62 -7.70 -7.28
CA TYR A 88 2.19 -7.75 -7.56
C TYR A 88 1.45 -8.16 -6.29
N TYR A 89 0.29 -7.61 -6.04
CA TYR A 89 -0.52 -7.97 -4.88
C TYR A 89 -2.00 -8.09 -5.19
N THR A 90 -2.69 -8.87 -4.37
CA THR A 90 -4.13 -8.84 -4.20
C THR A 90 -4.46 -8.40 -2.79
N PHE A 91 -5.47 -7.56 -2.65
CA PHE A 91 -5.90 -6.99 -1.38
C PHE A 91 -7.41 -7.02 -1.28
N SER A 92 -7.95 -7.48 -0.14
CA SER A 92 -9.38 -7.46 0.11
C SER A 92 -9.68 -7.27 1.59
N TYR A 93 -10.87 -6.77 1.88
CA TYR A 93 -11.36 -6.55 3.24
C TYR A 93 -12.89 -6.64 3.27
N VAL A 94 -13.45 -6.83 4.45
CA VAL A 94 -14.89 -6.70 4.66
C VAL A 94 -15.18 -5.26 5.02
N SER A 95 -15.91 -4.55 4.18
CA SER A 95 -16.32 -3.17 4.45
C SER A 95 -17.43 -3.12 5.50
N THR A 96 -17.29 -2.19 6.47
CA THR A 96 -18.33 -1.92 7.48
C THR A 96 -19.19 -0.71 7.13
N LEU A 97 -18.98 -0.10 5.97
CA LEU A 97 -19.84 0.97 5.47
C LEU A 97 -21.24 0.44 5.18
N PRO A 98 -22.30 1.20 5.51
CA PRO A 98 -23.69 0.76 5.28
C PRO A 98 -23.98 0.34 3.83
N GLU A 99 -23.41 1.05 2.87
CA GLU A 99 -23.58 0.79 1.43
C GLU A 99 -23.06 -0.60 1.03
N ALA A 100 -21.98 -1.03 1.65
CA ALA A 100 -21.34 -2.32 1.36
C ALA A 100 -22.10 -3.53 1.92
N LYS A 101 -23.02 -3.32 2.90
CA LYS A 101 -23.81 -4.39 3.53
C LYS A 101 -22.96 -5.57 4.04
N GLY A 102 -21.75 -5.28 4.53
CA GLY A 102 -20.81 -6.29 5.03
C GLY A 102 -20.16 -7.16 3.95
N LYS A 103 -20.15 -6.73 2.69
CA LYS A 103 -19.47 -7.46 1.61
C LYS A 103 -17.97 -7.40 1.76
N ARG A 104 -17.30 -8.47 1.34
CA ARG A 104 -15.88 -8.45 1.04
C ARG A 104 -15.68 -7.75 -0.29
N VAL A 105 -14.81 -6.79 -0.30
CA VAL A 105 -14.43 -6.01 -1.49
C VAL A 105 -12.92 -6.06 -1.67
N GLY A 106 -12.43 -5.87 -2.88
CA GLY A 106 -11.01 -5.94 -3.11
C GLY A 106 -10.57 -5.33 -4.42
N PHE A 107 -9.27 -5.28 -4.58
CA PHE A 107 -8.60 -4.81 -5.77
C PHE A 107 -7.19 -5.41 -5.84
N ASP A 108 -6.52 -5.19 -6.93
CA ASP A 108 -5.13 -5.58 -7.13
C ASP A 108 -4.25 -4.38 -7.46
N GLY A 109 -2.95 -4.61 -7.45
CA GLY A 109 -2.00 -3.58 -7.78
C GLY A 109 -0.56 -4.06 -7.77
N VAL A 110 0.35 -3.10 -7.85
CA VAL A 110 1.78 -3.31 -7.71
C VAL A 110 2.32 -2.40 -6.62
N SER A 111 2.92 -3.01 -5.62
CA SER A 111 3.67 -2.32 -4.57
C SER A 111 5.03 -1.88 -5.11
N ILE A 112 5.44 -0.67 -4.76
CA ILE A 112 6.72 -0.06 -5.09
C ILE A 112 7.36 0.39 -3.77
N MET A 113 8.45 -0.25 -3.39
CA MET A 113 9.15 0.02 -2.13
C MET A 113 10.57 0.51 -2.42
N ASN A 114 10.90 1.72 -2.02
CA ASN A 114 12.27 2.19 -1.97
C ASN A 114 12.91 1.73 -0.65
N LEU A 115 14.07 1.08 -0.74
CA LEU A 115 14.72 0.43 0.39
C LEU A 115 15.98 1.20 0.80
N ARG A 116 16.19 1.32 2.11
CA ARG A 116 17.39 1.87 2.72
C ARG A 116 17.75 1.05 3.96
N ASP A 117 18.98 0.52 3.99
CA ASP A 117 19.50 -0.28 5.10
C ASP A 117 18.59 -1.47 5.49
N GLY A 118 18.03 -2.14 4.48
CA GLY A 118 17.15 -3.29 4.68
C GLY A 118 15.74 -2.95 5.18
N LYS A 119 15.35 -1.67 5.15
CA LYS A 119 14.04 -1.18 5.56
C LYS A 119 13.37 -0.39 4.44
N ILE A 120 12.06 -0.26 4.52
CA ILE A 120 11.28 0.55 3.58
C ILE A 120 11.45 2.02 3.94
N ALA A 121 12.08 2.79 3.05
CA ALA A 121 12.17 4.25 3.20
C ALA A 121 10.92 4.93 2.60
N GLU A 122 10.35 4.37 1.55
CA GLU A 122 9.12 4.86 0.95
C GLU A 122 8.32 3.70 0.36
N TYR A 123 7.04 3.69 0.62
CA TYR A 123 6.06 2.80 0.02
C TYR A 123 5.11 3.59 -0.87
N ARG A 124 4.92 3.12 -2.08
CA ARG A 124 3.89 3.56 -3.02
C ARG A 124 3.24 2.35 -3.66
N GLU A 125 2.11 2.58 -4.30
CA GLU A 125 1.45 1.56 -5.09
C GLU A 125 0.79 2.15 -6.34
N VAL A 126 0.65 1.32 -7.35
CA VAL A 126 -0.27 1.54 -8.46
C VAL A 126 -1.38 0.52 -8.31
N ALA A 127 -2.56 0.97 -7.93
CA ALA A 127 -3.68 0.11 -7.57
C ALA A 127 -4.89 0.36 -8.46
N ASN A 128 -5.62 -0.70 -8.77
CA ASN A 128 -6.92 -0.60 -9.41
C ASN A 128 -8.04 -0.44 -8.35
N ALA A 129 -7.87 0.54 -7.47
CA ALA A 129 -8.74 0.74 -6.31
C ALA A 129 -10.20 1.06 -6.67
N SER A 130 -10.47 1.51 -7.90
CA SER A 130 -11.84 1.76 -8.38
C SER A 130 -12.73 0.52 -8.36
N LEU A 131 -12.17 -0.68 -8.52
CA LEU A 131 -12.92 -1.94 -8.41
C LEU A 131 -13.55 -2.07 -7.03
N GLY A 132 -12.78 -1.86 -5.96
CA GLY A 132 -13.27 -1.91 -4.60
C GLY A 132 -14.36 -0.87 -4.31
N LEU A 133 -14.23 0.34 -4.88
CA LEU A 133 -15.26 1.39 -4.71
C LEU A 133 -16.59 1.01 -5.35
N LEU A 134 -16.56 0.35 -6.52
CA LEU A 134 -17.76 -0.17 -7.17
C LEU A 134 -18.39 -1.31 -6.36
N GLU A 135 -17.58 -2.23 -5.84
CA GLU A 135 -18.05 -3.36 -5.02
C GLU A 135 -18.67 -2.91 -3.69
N ILE A 136 -18.18 -1.81 -3.08
CA ILE A 136 -18.81 -1.18 -1.93
C ILE A 136 -20.25 -0.75 -2.26
N GLY A 137 -20.52 -0.42 -3.51
CA GLY A 137 -21.82 0.05 -3.97
C GLY A 137 -21.95 1.58 -3.95
N PHE A 138 -20.81 2.30 -4.05
CA PHE A 138 -20.86 3.76 -4.20
C PHE A 138 -21.53 4.15 -5.51
N ALA A 139 -22.32 5.21 -5.45
CA ALA A 139 -22.92 5.80 -6.65
C ALA A 139 -21.83 6.22 -7.65
N PRO A 140 -22.06 6.08 -8.97
CA PRO A 140 -21.08 6.40 -10.00
C PRO A 140 -20.48 7.82 -9.86
N GLU A 141 -21.29 8.79 -9.47
CA GLU A 141 -20.88 10.18 -9.28
C GLU A 141 -19.87 10.32 -8.12
N ARG A 142 -20.03 9.52 -7.07
CA ARG A 142 -19.08 9.48 -5.93
C ARG A 142 -17.76 8.85 -6.36
N VAL A 143 -17.81 7.77 -7.12
CA VAL A 143 -16.61 7.12 -7.67
C VAL A 143 -15.88 8.10 -8.59
N ALA A 144 -16.58 8.77 -9.50
CA ALA A 144 -16.00 9.76 -10.40
C ALA A 144 -15.30 10.90 -9.65
N LYS A 145 -15.87 11.40 -8.54
CA LYS A 145 -15.21 12.42 -7.70
C LYS A 145 -13.92 11.93 -7.06
N ILE A 146 -13.90 10.68 -6.58
CA ILE A 146 -12.70 10.08 -6.00
C ILE A 146 -11.61 9.94 -7.06
N LEU A 147 -11.94 9.40 -8.24
CA LEU A 147 -11.01 9.22 -9.35
C LEU A 147 -10.48 10.57 -9.90
N ALA A 148 -11.31 11.61 -9.92
CA ALA A 148 -10.88 12.95 -10.31
C ALA A 148 -9.82 13.52 -9.34
N LYS A 149 -9.98 13.27 -8.03
CA LYS A 149 -8.97 13.63 -7.03
C LYS A 149 -7.67 12.87 -7.23
N GLU A 150 -7.74 11.55 -7.46
CA GLU A 150 -6.56 10.73 -7.74
C GLU A 150 -5.85 11.17 -9.03
N SER A 151 -6.60 11.48 -10.09
CA SER A 151 -6.05 12.05 -11.32
C SER A 151 -5.30 13.37 -11.09
N ALA A 152 -5.86 14.24 -10.23
CA ALA A 152 -5.20 15.50 -9.88
C ALA A 152 -3.91 15.28 -9.07
N HIS A 153 -3.87 14.30 -8.18
CA HIS A 153 -2.66 13.90 -7.45
C HIS A 153 -1.59 13.32 -8.37
N LEU A 154 -1.98 12.43 -9.30
CA LEU A 154 -1.06 11.87 -10.30
C LEU A 154 -0.36 12.98 -11.09
N LYS A 155 -1.11 13.99 -11.55
CA LYS A 155 -0.59 15.10 -12.35
C LYS A 155 0.41 16.01 -11.59
N LYS A 156 0.45 15.93 -10.26
CA LYS A 156 1.42 16.67 -9.43
C LYS A 156 2.73 15.92 -9.20
N ARG A 157 2.82 14.65 -9.59
CA ARG A 157 4.03 13.85 -9.39
C ARG A 157 5.14 14.32 -10.35
N PRO A 158 6.42 14.33 -9.90
CA PRO A 158 7.54 14.73 -10.75
C PRO A 158 7.63 13.91 -12.05
N GLU A 159 7.29 12.62 -11.99
CA GLU A 159 7.30 11.71 -13.12
C GLU A 159 6.28 12.10 -14.20
N TRP A 160 5.25 12.89 -13.83
CA TRP A 160 4.22 13.37 -14.76
C TRP A 160 4.60 14.67 -15.48
N ALA A 161 5.73 15.30 -15.14
CA ALA A 161 6.11 16.64 -15.64
C ALA A 161 6.08 16.75 -17.19
N ARG A 162 6.54 15.72 -17.90
CA ARG A 162 6.53 15.70 -19.39
C ARG A 162 5.13 15.61 -19.99
N HIS A 163 4.13 15.23 -19.21
CA HIS A 163 2.75 15.05 -19.69
C HIS A 163 1.84 16.24 -19.36
N SER A 164 2.40 17.29 -18.72
CA SER A 164 1.68 18.50 -18.31
C SER A 164 1.98 19.71 -19.22
N ALA A 165 2.80 19.50 -20.27
CA ALA A 165 3.20 20.55 -21.23
C ALA A 165 2.17 20.69 -22.35
#